data_037e8a3f7806b9b7d75b4964fcc847b3
#
_entry.id   037e8a3f7806b9b7d75b4964fcc847b3
#
_cell.length_a   1.000
_cell.length_b   1.000
_cell.length_c   1.000
_cell.angle_alpha   90.00
_cell.angle_beta   90.00
_cell.angle_gamma   90.00
#
_symmetry.space_group_name_H-M   'P 1'
#
loop_
_entity.id
_entity.type
_entity.pdbx_description
1 polymer ?
#
loop_
_entity_poly.entity_id
_entity_poly.type
_entity_poly.pdbx_seq_one_letter_code
_entity_poly.pdbx_strand_id
1 'polypeptide(L)'
;SVDTLIVIPNDKLLEIVDRRTTMPDALKKADEVLQQAVQGITDLINLPALINLDFADVQTVMKDKGMAHIGIGSAQGDDKAIEAVKLAVASPLLETKINGATHVIINISGDISLMDANDAASYVQDLAGENANIIFGAKFDESMTDQASITVIATGLEDVSEKIDMPGKQAAHGAGMAGGMQNRMVYPN
;
A
#
# COMPACT_ATOMS: atom_id res chain seq x y z
N SER A 1 -0.98 -1.59 -21.55
CA SER A 1 -0.92 -2.47 -20.38
C SER A 1 0.31 -2.13 -19.56
N VAL A 2 0.20 -2.15 -18.26
CA VAL A 2 1.28 -1.90 -17.29
C VAL A 2 1.29 -3.04 -16.28
N ASP A 3 2.45 -3.32 -15.70
CA ASP A 3 2.58 -4.37 -14.67
C ASP A 3 2.06 -3.91 -13.32
N THR A 4 2.24 -2.65 -12.99
CA THR A 4 1.77 -2.05 -11.74
C THR A 4 1.25 -0.64 -12.00
N LEU A 5 0.12 -0.30 -11.39
CA LEU A 5 -0.49 1.01 -11.41
C LEU A 5 -0.49 1.60 -9.99
N ILE A 6 0.20 2.73 -9.81
CA ILE A 6 0.15 3.49 -8.57
C ILE A 6 -1.01 4.47 -8.64
N VAL A 7 -1.94 4.36 -7.70
CA VAL A 7 -3.13 5.20 -7.64
C VAL A 7 -3.03 6.17 -6.47
N ILE A 8 -3.26 7.45 -6.75
CA ILE A 8 -3.44 8.47 -5.70
C ILE A 8 -4.90 8.90 -5.71
N PRO A 9 -5.66 8.60 -4.65
CA PRO A 9 -7.05 9.02 -4.55
C PRO A 9 -7.15 10.55 -4.42
N ASN A 10 -7.85 11.19 -5.33
CA ASN A 10 -7.96 12.66 -5.34
C ASN A 10 -8.72 13.20 -4.13
N ASP A 11 -9.70 12.48 -3.63
CA ASP A 11 -10.43 12.83 -2.40
C ASP A 11 -9.51 12.80 -1.16
N LYS A 12 -8.56 11.88 -1.12
CA LYS A 12 -7.57 11.76 -0.05
C LYS A 12 -6.49 12.85 -0.09
N LEU A 13 -6.26 13.46 -1.23
CA LEU A 13 -5.36 14.62 -1.35
C LEU A 13 -5.82 15.78 -0.49
N LEU A 14 -7.12 15.98 -0.32
CA LEU A 14 -7.69 17.04 0.51
C LEU A 14 -7.34 16.88 2.00
N GLU A 15 -7.00 15.67 2.43
CA GLU A 15 -6.59 15.40 3.81
C GLU A 15 -5.14 15.78 4.09
N ILE A 16 -4.30 15.85 3.05
CA ILE A 16 -2.86 16.18 3.18
C ILE A 16 -2.51 17.60 2.76
N VAL A 17 -3.45 18.35 2.23
CA VAL A 17 -3.27 19.75 1.83
C VAL A 17 -4.06 20.70 2.74
N ASP A 18 -3.61 21.96 2.80
CA ASP A 18 -4.29 22.99 3.58
C ASP A 18 -5.66 23.31 2.97
N ARG A 19 -6.63 23.66 3.80
CA ARG A 19 -7.98 24.09 3.40
C ARG A 19 -7.99 25.27 2.42
N ARG A 20 -6.91 26.04 2.36
CA ARG A 20 -6.73 27.16 1.43
C ARG A 20 -6.18 26.73 0.07
N THR A 21 -5.81 25.46 -0.08
CA THR A 21 -5.23 24.93 -1.32
C THR A 21 -6.31 24.86 -2.39
N THR A 22 -6.02 25.41 -3.56
CA THR A 22 -6.92 25.32 -4.72
C THR A 22 -6.88 23.92 -5.34
N MET A 23 -7.88 23.55 -6.13
CA MET A 23 -7.90 22.26 -6.83
C MET A 23 -6.69 22.06 -7.76
N PRO A 24 -6.28 23.05 -8.59
CA PRO A 24 -5.06 22.94 -9.38
C PRO A 24 -3.80 22.70 -8.54
N ASP A 25 -3.68 23.36 -7.39
CA ASP A 25 -2.55 23.20 -6.48
C ASP A 25 -2.56 21.81 -5.81
N ALA A 26 -3.73 21.28 -5.47
CA ALA A 26 -3.86 19.93 -4.92
C ALA A 26 -3.46 18.86 -5.94
N LEU A 27 -3.85 19.00 -7.21
CA LEU A 27 -3.43 18.10 -8.30
C LEU A 27 -1.94 18.20 -8.57
N LYS A 28 -1.36 19.39 -8.49
CA LYS A 28 0.09 19.59 -8.58
C LYS A 28 0.81 18.87 -7.45
N LYS A 29 0.26 18.88 -6.25
CA LYS A 29 0.81 18.13 -5.10
C LYS A 29 0.80 16.62 -5.35
N ALA A 30 -0.23 16.09 -5.99
CA ALA A 30 -0.27 14.69 -6.41
C ALA A 30 0.85 14.35 -7.40
N ASP A 31 1.09 15.21 -8.38
CA ASP A 31 2.18 15.03 -9.35
C ASP A 31 3.55 15.05 -8.64
N GLU A 32 3.75 15.95 -7.69
CA GLU A 32 4.98 16.02 -6.90
C GLU A 32 5.20 14.75 -6.07
N VAL A 33 4.16 14.20 -5.47
CA VAL A 33 4.21 12.96 -4.70
C VAL A 33 4.62 11.78 -5.59
N LEU A 34 4.01 11.64 -6.76
CA LEU A 34 4.34 10.58 -7.70
C LEU A 34 5.76 10.72 -8.24
N GLN A 35 6.15 11.93 -8.61
CA GLN A 35 7.50 12.22 -9.08
C GLN A 35 8.54 11.88 -8.00
N GLN A 36 8.29 12.26 -6.77
CA GLN A 36 9.17 12.00 -5.64
C GLN A 36 9.33 10.50 -5.37
N ALA A 37 8.25 9.73 -5.45
CA ALA A 37 8.28 8.30 -5.27
C ALA A 37 9.08 7.59 -6.37
N VAL A 38 8.82 7.90 -7.62
CA VAL A 38 9.52 7.31 -8.78
C VAL A 38 10.99 7.70 -8.77
N GLN A 39 11.29 8.97 -8.52
CA GLN A 39 12.67 9.47 -8.46
C GLN A 39 13.43 8.82 -7.30
N GLY A 40 12.81 8.68 -6.14
CA GLY A 40 13.42 8.03 -4.99
C GLY A 40 13.81 6.58 -5.25
N ILE A 41 12.95 5.81 -5.88
CA ILE A 41 13.25 4.42 -6.26
C ILE A 41 14.37 4.38 -7.32
N THR A 42 14.30 5.23 -8.31
CA THR A 42 15.30 5.31 -9.38
C THR A 42 16.68 5.68 -8.84
N ASP A 43 16.75 6.63 -7.96
CA ASP A 43 18.00 7.05 -7.30
C ASP A 43 18.61 5.92 -6.47
N LEU A 44 17.80 5.15 -5.76
CA LEU A 44 18.27 4.02 -4.96
C LEU A 44 18.77 2.84 -5.79
N ILE A 45 18.37 2.74 -7.05
CA ILE A 45 18.88 1.75 -7.99
C ILE A 45 20.19 2.24 -8.65
N ASN A 46 20.23 3.50 -9.05
CA ASN A 46 21.28 4.02 -9.93
C ASN A 46 22.39 4.80 -9.23
N LEU A 47 22.12 5.37 -8.08
CA LEU A 47 23.07 6.21 -7.34
C LEU A 47 23.61 5.50 -6.09
N PRO A 48 24.86 5.76 -5.69
CA PRO A 48 25.38 5.27 -4.42
C PRO A 48 24.54 5.77 -3.24
N ALA A 49 24.10 4.84 -2.39
CA ALA A 49 23.29 5.14 -1.22
C ALA A 49 23.76 4.29 -0.02
N LEU A 50 23.22 4.54 1.16
CA LEU A 50 23.50 3.72 2.36
C LEU A 50 23.04 2.27 2.14
N ILE A 51 21.85 2.11 1.60
CA ILE A 51 21.28 0.82 1.21
C ILE A 51 20.68 1.01 -0.18
N ASN A 52 21.24 0.33 -1.17
CA ASN A 52 20.75 0.38 -2.53
C ASN A 52 19.66 -0.68 -2.77
N LEU A 53 18.71 -0.36 -3.65
CA LEU A 53 17.76 -1.33 -4.19
C LEU A 53 18.38 -2.07 -5.39
N ASP A 54 18.18 -3.39 -5.45
CA ASP A 54 18.49 -4.18 -6.63
C ASP A 54 17.33 -4.06 -7.63
N PHE A 55 17.63 -3.76 -8.88
CA PHE A 55 16.62 -3.70 -9.94
C PHE A 55 15.81 -4.99 -10.07
N ALA A 56 16.46 -6.13 -9.91
CA ALA A 56 15.77 -7.43 -9.95
C ALA A 56 14.74 -7.59 -8.82
N ASP A 57 15.04 -7.11 -7.61
CA ASP A 57 14.13 -7.12 -6.47
C ASP A 57 12.94 -6.17 -6.71
N VAL A 58 13.21 -4.96 -7.21
CA VAL A 58 12.16 -4.01 -7.59
C VAL A 58 11.25 -4.58 -8.67
N GLN A 59 11.83 -5.22 -9.67
CA GLN A 59 11.07 -5.88 -10.73
C GLN A 59 10.17 -6.99 -10.19
N THR A 60 10.64 -7.80 -9.25
CA THR A 60 9.86 -8.85 -8.60
C THR A 60 8.66 -8.28 -7.85
N VAL A 61 8.84 -7.15 -7.18
CA VAL A 61 7.77 -6.48 -6.43
C VAL A 61 6.73 -5.84 -7.34
N MET A 62 7.14 -5.34 -8.50
CA MET A 62 6.29 -4.51 -9.37
C MET A 62 5.68 -5.26 -10.55
N LYS A 63 6.29 -6.37 -10.98
CA LYS A 63 5.83 -7.10 -12.17
C LYS A 63 4.49 -7.79 -11.92
N ASP A 64 3.53 -7.55 -12.79
CA ASP A 64 2.21 -8.17 -12.77
C ASP A 64 1.45 -8.07 -11.42
N LYS A 65 1.62 -6.96 -10.71
CA LYS A 65 1.02 -6.77 -9.37
C LYS A 65 -0.29 -5.99 -9.38
N GLY A 66 -0.67 -5.42 -10.50
CA GLY A 66 -1.89 -4.64 -10.59
C GLY A 66 -1.82 -3.30 -9.87
N MET A 67 -2.70 -3.03 -8.93
CA MET A 67 -2.71 -1.76 -8.20
C MET A 67 -1.70 -1.73 -7.07
N ALA A 68 -1.02 -0.60 -6.93
CA ALA A 68 -0.16 -0.27 -5.83
C ALA A 68 -0.66 0.97 -5.10
N HIS A 69 -0.50 0.97 -3.78
CA HIS A 69 -0.84 2.09 -2.91
C HIS A 69 0.43 2.74 -2.39
N ILE A 70 0.41 4.06 -2.26
CA ILE A 70 1.55 4.85 -1.81
C ILE A 70 1.22 5.57 -0.50
N GLY A 71 2.17 5.59 0.43
CA GLY A 71 2.10 6.40 1.63
C GLY A 71 3.39 7.16 1.83
N ILE A 72 3.29 8.41 2.28
CA ILE A 72 4.43 9.28 2.51
C ILE A 72 4.35 9.85 3.92
N GLY A 73 5.49 9.86 4.61
CA GLY A 73 5.64 10.49 5.91
C GLY A 73 6.98 11.17 6.03
N SER A 74 7.00 12.29 6.75
CA SER A 74 8.22 13.03 7.08
C SER A 74 8.20 13.41 8.55
N ALA A 75 9.35 13.39 9.20
CA ALA A 75 9.50 13.79 10.59
C ALA A 75 10.88 14.40 10.84
N GLN A 76 11.01 15.02 11.99
CA GLN A 76 12.24 15.67 12.49
C GLN A 76 12.54 15.19 13.89
N GLY A 77 13.79 15.33 14.31
CA GLY A 77 14.23 15.00 15.66
C GLY A 77 14.85 13.61 15.79
N ASP A 78 15.09 13.19 17.03
CA ASP A 78 15.82 11.96 17.32
C ASP A 78 15.13 10.70 16.82
N ASP A 79 13.82 10.64 16.88
CA ASP A 79 12.99 9.50 16.44
C ASP A 79 12.43 9.69 15.02
N LYS A 80 13.03 10.55 14.21
CA LYS A 80 12.52 10.95 12.90
C LYS A 80 12.19 9.79 11.96
N ALA A 81 13.01 8.76 11.91
CA ALA A 81 12.78 7.62 11.03
C ALA A 81 11.54 6.82 11.45
N ILE A 82 11.40 6.52 12.73
CA ILE A 82 10.22 5.82 13.27
C ILE A 82 8.96 6.67 13.14
N GLU A 83 9.03 7.94 13.46
CA GLU A 83 7.89 8.85 13.31
C GLU A 83 7.48 9.02 11.83
N ALA A 84 8.46 9.16 10.93
CA ALA A 84 8.19 9.25 9.50
C ALA A 84 7.54 7.98 8.95
N VAL A 85 7.99 6.80 9.36
CA VAL A 85 7.38 5.53 8.90
C VAL A 85 5.97 5.35 9.45
N LYS A 86 5.72 5.75 10.68
CA LYS A 86 4.35 5.74 11.25
C LYS A 86 3.41 6.63 10.46
N LEU A 87 3.86 7.82 10.08
CA LEU A 87 3.09 8.74 9.24
C LEU A 87 2.88 8.19 7.83
N ALA A 88 3.89 7.55 7.26
CA ALA A 88 3.79 6.96 5.93
C ALA A 88 2.75 5.84 5.86
N VAL A 89 2.76 4.92 6.81
CA VAL A 89 1.78 3.81 6.86
C VAL A 89 0.39 4.26 7.28
N ALA A 90 0.27 5.39 7.96
CA ALA A 90 -1.01 6.01 8.31
C ALA A 90 -1.48 7.05 7.29
N SER A 91 -0.74 7.24 6.20
CA SER A 91 -1.07 8.25 5.18
C SER A 91 -2.45 8.01 4.58
N PRO A 92 -3.29 9.06 4.46
CA PRO A 92 -4.57 8.96 3.77
C PRO A 92 -4.46 8.46 2.33
N LEU A 93 -3.34 8.73 1.67
CA LEU A 93 -3.08 8.27 0.29
C LEU A 93 -2.98 6.76 0.18
N LEU A 94 -2.66 6.06 1.27
CA LEU A 94 -2.56 4.61 1.27
C LEU A 94 -3.93 3.91 1.21
N GLU A 95 -5.03 4.60 1.53
CA GLU A 95 -6.44 4.14 1.57
C GLU A 95 -6.69 2.91 2.46
N THR A 96 -5.80 1.94 2.44
CA THR A 96 -5.91 0.67 3.15
C THR A 96 -4.78 0.52 4.16
N LYS A 97 -4.96 -0.38 5.11
CA LYS A 97 -3.87 -0.76 6.00
C LYS A 97 -2.87 -1.62 5.24
N ILE A 98 -1.58 -1.43 5.52
CA ILE A 98 -0.50 -2.21 4.93
C ILE A 98 -0.54 -3.70 5.34
N ASN A 99 -1.28 -4.03 6.37
CA ASN A 99 -1.46 -5.40 6.83
C ASN A 99 -2.08 -6.26 5.72
N GLY A 100 -1.42 -7.35 5.40
CA GLY A 100 -1.82 -8.24 4.31
C GLY A 100 -1.23 -7.91 2.94
N ALA A 101 -0.42 -6.85 2.82
CA ALA A 101 0.35 -6.60 1.61
C ALA A 101 1.29 -7.77 1.31
N THR A 102 1.39 -8.17 0.05
CA THR A 102 2.31 -9.25 -0.34
C THR A 102 3.72 -8.74 -0.59
N HIS A 103 3.85 -7.52 -1.09
CA HIS A 103 5.12 -6.89 -1.43
C HIS A 103 5.10 -5.41 -1.02
N VAL A 104 6.20 -4.94 -0.45
CA VAL A 104 6.36 -3.56 -0.02
C VAL A 104 7.74 -3.04 -0.42
N ILE A 105 7.77 -1.85 -0.98
CA ILE A 105 9.00 -1.09 -1.22
C ILE A 105 9.03 0.08 -0.23
N ILE A 106 10.13 0.23 0.48
CA ILE A 106 10.36 1.36 1.38
C ILE A 106 11.54 2.18 0.86
N ASN A 107 11.31 3.46 0.65
CA ASN A 107 12.34 4.42 0.31
C ASN A 107 12.52 5.37 1.49
N ILE A 108 13.71 5.39 2.05
CA ILE A 108 14.06 6.23 3.19
C ILE A 108 15.13 7.24 2.73
N SER A 109 14.91 8.50 2.98
CA SER A 109 15.89 9.56 2.68
C SER A 109 15.94 10.60 3.79
N GLY A 110 17.10 11.21 3.94
CA GLY A 110 17.30 12.29 4.89
C GLY A 110 18.58 12.14 5.71
N ASP A 111 18.61 12.80 6.84
CA ASP A 111 19.68 12.72 7.83
C ASP A 111 19.46 11.49 8.72
N ILE A 112 19.75 10.32 8.15
CA ILE A 112 19.47 9.02 8.76
C ILE A 112 20.73 8.16 8.85
N SER A 113 20.76 7.28 9.84
CA SER A 113 21.75 6.22 9.98
C SER A 113 21.25 4.89 9.43
N LEU A 114 22.14 3.91 9.31
CA LEU A 114 21.74 2.53 8.97
C LEU A 114 20.81 1.93 10.03
N MET A 115 20.99 2.27 11.30
CA MET A 115 20.09 1.84 12.38
C MET A 115 18.70 2.41 12.21
N ASP A 116 18.60 3.70 11.89
CA ASP A 116 17.30 4.35 11.64
C ASP A 116 16.54 3.67 10.49
N ALA A 117 17.26 3.37 9.41
CA ALA A 117 16.68 2.67 8.27
C ALA A 117 16.21 1.25 8.64
N ASN A 118 17.00 0.53 9.42
CA ASN A 118 16.64 -0.81 9.88
C ASN A 118 15.43 -0.79 10.83
N ASP A 119 15.36 0.16 11.73
CA ASP A 119 14.23 0.31 12.65
C ASP A 119 12.93 0.61 11.90
N ALA A 120 12.98 1.49 10.91
CA ALA A 120 11.84 1.79 10.05
C ALA A 120 11.37 0.56 9.24
N ALA A 121 12.32 -0.18 8.66
CA ALA A 121 12.01 -1.40 7.91
C ALA A 121 11.39 -2.48 8.81
N SER A 122 11.91 -2.65 10.02
CA SER A 122 11.37 -3.60 11.00
C SER A 122 9.94 -3.24 11.42
N TYR A 123 9.66 -1.96 11.60
CA TYR A 123 8.31 -1.48 11.91
C TYR A 123 7.30 -1.84 10.81
N VAL A 124 7.67 -1.65 9.56
CA VAL A 124 6.82 -2.02 8.42
C VAL A 124 6.65 -3.53 8.32
N GLN A 125 7.71 -4.31 8.57
CA GLN A 125 7.64 -5.77 8.58
C GLN A 125 6.64 -6.29 9.63
N ASP A 126 6.66 -5.72 10.82
CA ASP A 126 5.73 -6.09 11.88
C ASP A 126 4.27 -5.78 11.52
N LEU A 127 4.04 -4.68 10.81
CA LEU A 127 2.70 -4.28 10.35
C LEU A 127 2.21 -5.11 9.16
N ALA A 128 3.07 -5.38 8.19
CA ALA A 128 2.69 -6.08 6.96
C ALA A 128 2.50 -7.59 7.19
N GLY A 129 3.20 -8.14 8.17
CA GLY A 129 3.17 -9.56 8.52
C GLY A 129 4.36 -10.34 7.98
N GLU A 130 4.52 -11.55 8.46
CA GLU A 130 5.68 -12.40 8.16
C GLU A 130 5.77 -12.84 6.68
N ASN A 131 4.64 -12.89 6.00
CA ASN A 131 4.57 -13.33 4.61
C ASN A 131 4.83 -12.21 3.58
N ALA A 132 4.96 -10.97 4.03
CA ALA A 132 5.25 -9.86 3.15
C ALA A 132 6.71 -9.85 2.72
N ASN A 133 6.95 -9.68 1.42
CA ASN A 133 8.28 -9.45 0.88
C ASN A 133 8.56 -7.94 0.91
N ILE A 134 9.45 -7.53 1.79
CA ILE A 134 9.82 -6.13 1.99
C ILE A 134 11.22 -5.89 1.47
N ILE A 135 11.35 -4.95 0.57
CA ILE A 135 12.63 -4.40 0.15
C ILE A 135 12.72 -2.93 0.56
N PHE A 136 13.87 -2.50 1.02
CA PHE A 136 14.07 -1.13 1.40
C PHE A 136 15.42 -0.59 0.93
N GLY A 137 15.44 0.67 0.63
CA GLY A 137 16.62 1.43 0.32
C GLY A 137 16.70 2.69 1.16
N ALA A 138 17.89 3.14 1.46
CA ALA A 138 18.12 4.30 2.28
C ALA A 138 19.20 5.20 1.66
N LYS A 139 18.90 6.49 1.55
CA LYS A 139 19.79 7.51 1.01
C LYS A 139 20.04 8.57 2.07
N PHE A 140 21.31 8.86 2.34
CA PHE A 140 21.69 10.00 3.14
C PHE A 140 21.60 11.29 2.30
N ASP A 141 20.91 12.29 2.83
CA ASP A 141 20.72 13.59 2.18
C ASP A 141 21.08 14.71 3.14
N GLU A 142 22.22 15.32 2.92
CA GLU A 142 22.74 16.42 3.75
C GLU A 142 21.86 17.67 3.73
N SER A 143 21.06 17.85 2.67
CA SER A 143 20.14 18.99 2.55
C SER A 143 18.94 18.88 3.48
N MET A 144 18.65 17.69 3.98
CA MET A 144 17.57 17.39 4.90
C MET A 144 18.03 17.32 6.34
N THR A 145 18.66 18.37 6.84
CA THR A 145 19.21 18.41 8.20
C THR A 145 18.15 18.04 9.24
N ASP A 146 18.44 17.05 10.08
CA ASP A 146 17.57 16.53 11.15
C ASP A 146 16.17 16.09 10.67
N GLN A 147 16.05 15.74 9.41
CA GLN A 147 14.79 15.29 8.79
C GLN A 147 14.91 13.88 8.21
N ALA A 148 13.81 13.15 8.22
CA ALA A 148 13.65 11.91 7.48
C ALA A 148 12.35 11.96 6.68
N SER A 149 12.42 11.45 5.46
CA SER A 149 11.25 11.26 4.59
C SER A 149 11.19 9.80 4.17
N ILE A 150 10.02 9.20 4.32
CA ILE A 150 9.79 7.80 3.98
C ILE A 150 8.62 7.70 3.02
N THR A 151 8.85 6.97 1.94
CA THR A 151 7.82 6.58 0.98
C THR A 151 7.63 5.08 1.05
N VAL A 152 6.40 4.65 1.24
CA VAL A 152 6.01 3.24 1.27
C VAL A 152 5.12 2.95 0.07
N ILE A 153 5.49 1.95 -0.72
CA ILE A 153 4.67 1.46 -1.83
C ILE A 153 4.29 0.02 -1.52
N ALA A 154 3.00 -0.24 -1.41
CA ALA A 154 2.46 -1.55 -1.09
C ALA A 154 1.69 -2.12 -2.27
N THR A 155 1.92 -3.40 -2.57
CA THR A 155 1.23 -4.16 -3.60
C THR A 155 0.60 -5.41 -3.04
N GLY A 156 -0.37 -5.99 -3.75
CA GLY A 156 -1.05 -7.21 -3.31
C GLY A 156 -2.01 -6.98 -2.15
N LEU A 157 -2.42 -5.73 -1.91
CA LEU A 157 -3.53 -5.42 -1.00
C LEU A 157 -4.85 -5.79 -1.69
N GLU A 158 -5.71 -6.49 -0.98
CA GLU A 158 -7.09 -6.70 -1.45
C GLU A 158 -7.82 -5.36 -1.42
N ASP A 159 -8.38 -4.96 -2.55
CA ASP A 159 -9.26 -3.80 -2.62
C ASP A 159 -10.50 -4.06 -1.76
N VAL A 160 -10.69 -3.24 -0.75
CA VAL A 160 -11.89 -3.29 0.10
C VAL A 160 -13.16 -3.00 -0.73
N SER A 161 -13.00 -2.36 -1.89
CA SER A 161 -14.09 -2.05 -2.81
C SER A 161 -14.66 -3.29 -3.54
N GLU A 162 -13.91 -4.39 -3.64
CA GLU A 162 -14.43 -5.62 -4.23
C GLU A 162 -15.28 -6.46 -3.25
N LYS A 163 -15.27 -6.13 -1.97
CA LYS A 163 -16.14 -6.75 -0.95
C LYS A 163 -17.48 -6.04 -0.74
N ILE A 164 -17.88 -5.16 -1.63
CA ILE A 164 -19.30 -4.82 -1.73
C ILE A 164 -19.96 -5.99 -2.44
N ASP A 165 -20.28 -6.98 -1.65
CA ASP A 165 -21.20 -8.06 -1.99
C ASP A 165 -22.37 -7.45 -2.73
N MET A 166 -22.51 -7.79 -4.01
CA MET A 166 -23.75 -7.48 -4.72
C MET A 166 -24.87 -8.26 -4.03
N PRO A 167 -25.81 -7.61 -3.36
CA PRO A 167 -26.94 -8.32 -2.82
C PRO A 167 -27.79 -8.83 -3.99
N GLY A 168 -27.83 -10.13 -4.17
CA GLY A 168 -28.87 -10.74 -4.96
C GLY A 168 -28.48 -11.33 -6.30
N LYS A 169 -27.78 -12.43 -6.28
CA LYS A 169 -28.17 -13.57 -7.07
C LYS A 169 -28.31 -14.77 -6.14
N GLN A 170 -29.34 -14.75 -5.36
CA GLN A 170 -29.97 -16.02 -4.99
C GLN A 170 -30.39 -16.66 -6.30
N ALA A 171 -29.62 -17.63 -6.73
CA ALA A 171 -30.04 -18.55 -7.71
C ALA A 171 -31.31 -19.21 -7.16
N ALA A 172 -32.43 -18.85 -7.73
CA ALA A 172 -33.63 -19.63 -7.63
C ALA A 172 -33.31 -20.98 -8.27
N HIS A 173 -32.84 -21.89 -7.47
CA HIS A 173 -32.92 -23.30 -7.82
C HIS A 173 -34.36 -23.70 -7.58
N GLY A 174 -35.05 -23.88 -8.69
CA GLY A 174 -36.40 -24.33 -8.78
C GLY A 174 -36.65 -25.54 -7.90
N ALA A 175 -37.68 -25.43 -7.13
CA ALA A 175 -38.33 -26.54 -6.48
C ALA A 175 -38.70 -27.57 -7.53
N GLY A 176 -37.95 -28.63 -7.59
CA GLY A 176 -38.38 -29.86 -8.25
C GLY A 176 -39.46 -30.47 -7.40
N MET A 177 -40.67 -30.27 -7.80
CA MET A 177 -41.80 -31.04 -7.35
C MET A 177 -41.60 -32.50 -7.75
N ALA A 178 -41.40 -33.36 -6.79
CA ALA A 178 -41.70 -34.77 -6.92
C ALA A 178 -42.95 -35.05 -6.08
N GLY A 179 -44.06 -34.98 -6.71
CA GLY A 179 -45.28 -35.54 -6.20
C GLY A 179 -45.21 -37.06 -6.25
N GLY A 180 -45.50 -37.67 -5.18
CA GLY A 180 -45.60 -39.12 -5.04
C GLY A 180 -46.38 -39.46 -3.80
N MET A 181 -47.63 -39.02 -3.77
CA MET A 181 -48.62 -39.61 -2.88
C MET A 181 -48.99 -40.98 -3.41
N GLN A 182 -48.63 -42.00 -2.68
CA GLN A 182 -49.44 -43.25 -2.71
C GLN A 182 -49.75 -43.63 -1.28
N ASN A 183 -50.93 -43.22 -0.92
CA ASN A 183 -51.70 -43.67 0.22
C ASN A 183 -52.18 -45.07 -0.08
N ARG A 184 -51.77 -46.05 0.65
CA ARG A 184 -52.36 -47.37 0.64
C ARG A 184 -52.65 -47.81 2.06
N MET A 185 -53.88 -47.53 2.47
CA MET A 185 -54.45 -48.17 3.64
C MET A 185 -54.66 -49.64 3.38
N VAL A 186 -54.16 -50.44 4.26
CA VAL A 186 -54.59 -51.84 4.40
C VAL A 186 -55.04 -52.00 5.86
N TYR A 187 -56.27 -52.27 6.04
CA TYR A 187 -56.85 -52.71 7.33
C TYR A 187 -56.70 -54.20 7.47
N PRO A 188 -56.42 -54.71 8.65
CA PRO A 188 -56.42 -56.13 8.94
C PRO A 188 -57.78 -56.63 9.45
N ASN A 189 -58.02 -57.84 9.14
CA ASN A 189 -58.93 -58.66 9.92
C ASN A 189 -58.20 -59.15 11.16
#